data_de790d66b4caac56a4a497c684cd5116
#
_entry.id   de790d66b4caac56a4a497c684cd5116
#
_cell.length_a   1.000
_cell.length_b   1.000
_cell.length_c   1.000
_cell.angle_alpha   90.00
_cell.angle_beta   90.00
_cell.angle_gamma   90.00
#
_symmetry.space_group_name_H-M   'P 1'
#
loop_
_entity.id
_entity.type
_entity.pdbx_description
1 polymer ?
#
loop_
_entity_poly.entity_id
_entity_poly.type
_entity_poly.pdbx_seq_one_letter_code
_entity_poly.pdbx_strand_id
1 'polypeptide(L)'
;MIKKTNLFLLALAICLFFSCQSGQENVYKAPAITKSGNINAVIEIPAGTNHKIEFNPETKEFETDQLDGKDRIIDFLPYPANYGFIPSTLMDEARGGDGDALDVLVIAPAQPTGTLMAIRPIATLNLIDDGEIDTKIIAIPMDTSLQIIQVDGFEDFLIKYNAGMRIIETWFLNYKGLGQTKLKGWENEQQALAGIKKWQIGEEVEQ
;
A
#
# COMPACT_ATOMS: atom_id res chain seq x y z
N MET A 1 58.56 46.46 -26.53
CA MET A 1 57.13 46.50 -26.22
C MET A 1 56.59 45.07 -26.24
N ILE A 2 56.43 44.50 -25.06
CA ILE A 2 55.98 43.07 -24.89
C ILE A 2 54.50 43.12 -24.56
N LYS A 3 53.67 42.53 -25.42
CA LYS A 3 52.22 42.38 -25.20
C LYS A 3 51.99 41.26 -24.21
N LYS A 4 51.33 41.56 -23.08
CA LYS A 4 50.88 40.60 -22.10
C LYS A 4 49.62 39.89 -22.66
N THR A 5 49.73 38.60 -22.89
CA THR A 5 48.62 37.74 -23.25
C THR A 5 47.97 37.24 -21.94
N ASN A 6 46.73 37.66 -21.67
CA ASN A 6 45.98 37.17 -20.53
C ASN A 6 45.46 35.73 -20.84
N LEU A 7 46.00 34.77 -20.11
CA LEU A 7 45.54 33.39 -20.09
C LEU A 7 44.30 33.29 -19.17
N PHE A 8 43.11 33.26 -19.79
CA PHE A 8 41.86 33.00 -19.07
C PHE A 8 41.78 31.50 -18.77
N LEU A 9 42.03 31.12 -17.50
CA LEU A 9 41.78 29.78 -17.02
C LEU A 9 40.27 29.59 -16.90
N LEU A 10 39.70 28.86 -17.85
CA LEU A 10 38.33 28.37 -17.78
C LEU A 10 38.29 27.19 -16.79
N ALA A 11 37.92 27.47 -15.55
CA ALA A 11 37.67 26.43 -14.56
C ALA A 11 36.32 25.76 -14.90
N LEU A 12 36.38 24.62 -15.60
CA LEU A 12 35.26 23.77 -15.84
C LEU A 12 34.85 23.10 -14.53
N ALA A 13 33.87 23.66 -13.85
CA ALA A 13 33.24 23.05 -12.69
C ALA A 13 32.44 21.80 -13.15
N ILE A 14 33.06 20.63 -13.08
CA ILE A 14 32.38 19.36 -13.23
C ILE A 14 31.53 19.16 -11.97
N CYS A 15 30.26 19.57 -12.02
CA CYS A 15 29.26 19.14 -11.06
C CYS A 15 29.04 17.64 -11.26
N LEU A 16 29.76 16.85 -10.48
CA LEU A 16 29.44 15.44 -10.29
C LEU A 16 28.08 15.41 -9.59
N PHE A 17 27.02 15.26 -10.37
CA PHE A 17 25.75 14.80 -9.86
C PHE A 17 25.98 13.36 -9.35
N PHE A 18 26.35 13.26 -8.08
CA PHE A 18 26.13 12.01 -7.36
C PHE A 18 24.61 11.84 -7.31
N SER A 19 24.06 11.19 -8.35
CA SER A 19 22.78 10.54 -8.22
C SER A 19 22.98 9.51 -7.10
N CYS A 20 22.53 9.85 -5.92
CA CYS A 20 22.36 8.89 -4.84
C CYS A 20 21.24 7.96 -5.32
N GLN A 21 21.62 6.95 -6.09
CA GLN A 21 20.81 5.77 -6.27
C GLN A 21 20.85 5.06 -4.90
N SER A 22 20.06 5.58 -3.95
CA SER A 22 19.68 4.80 -2.78
C SER A 22 19.06 3.54 -3.38
N GLY A 23 19.77 2.41 -3.26
CA GLY A 23 19.21 1.13 -3.64
C GLY A 23 17.83 1.08 -2.98
N GLN A 24 16.79 1.07 -3.80
CA GLN A 24 15.42 1.05 -3.32
C GLN A 24 15.32 -0.26 -2.55
N GLU A 25 15.32 -0.17 -1.22
CA GLU A 25 15.12 -1.36 -0.39
C GLU A 25 13.90 -2.06 -0.95
N ASN A 26 14.00 -3.37 -1.14
CA ASN A 26 12.88 -4.15 -1.64
C ASN A 26 11.75 -4.06 -0.60
N VAL A 27 10.87 -3.08 -0.77
CA VAL A 27 9.77 -2.79 0.16
C VAL A 27 8.87 -4.01 0.41
N TYR A 28 8.81 -4.94 -0.54
CA TYR A 28 8.10 -6.20 -0.40
C TYR A 28 8.69 -7.09 0.71
N LYS A 29 10.01 -6.98 0.94
CA LYS A 29 10.75 -7.71 1.99
C LYS A 29 10.85 -6.96 3.31
N ALA A 30 10.29 -5.76 3.43
CA ALA A 30 10.19 -5.08 4.70
C ALA A 30 9.42 -5.98 5.71
N PRO A 31 9.76 -5.99 7.00
CA PRO A 31 9.04 -6.84 7.95
C PRO A 31 7.57 -6.41 8.06
N ALA A 32 6.64 -7.36 8.03
CA ALA A 32 5.22 -7.09 8.29
C ALA A 32 5.02 -6.45 9.66
N ILE A 33 5.76 -6.95 10.65
CA ILE A 33 5.73 -6.47 12.04
C ILE A 33 7.15 -6.04 12.42
N THR A 34 7.31 -4.78 12.79
CA THR A 34 8.60 -4.24 13.23
C THR A 34 9.02 -4.82 14.57
N LYS A 35 10.30 -4.65 14.94
CA LYS A 35 10.81 -5.04 16.28
C LYS A 35 10.08 -4.33 17.43
N SER A 36 9.50 -3.15 17.18
CA SER A 36 8.68 -2.41 18.14
C SER A 36 7.20 -2.86 18.18
N GLY A 37 6.83 -3.85 17.33
CA GLY A 37 5.46 -4.37 17.28
C GLY A 37 4.50 -3.60 16.38
N ASN A 38 4.97 -2.57 15.65
CA ASN A 38 4.16 -1.84 14.69
C ASN A 38 3.97 -2.66 13.41
N ILE A 39 2.82 -2.54 12.78
CA ILE A 39 2.54 -3.12 11.47
C ILE A 39 3.06 -2.14 10.40
N ASN A 40 3.71 -2.66 9.37
CA ASN A 40 4.08 -1.90 8.18
C ASN A 40 3.04 -2.08 7.07
N ALA A 41 2.85 -1.02 6.28
CA ALA A 41 2.12 -1.04 5.02
C ALA A 41 2.95 -0.36 3.94
N VAL A 42 2.88 -0.88 2.72
CA VAL A 42 3.44 -0.25 1.52
C VAL A 42 2.28 0.30 0.70
N ILE A 43 2.34 1.57 0.33
CA ILE A 43 1.32 2.20 -0.50
C ILE A 43 1.66 2.00 -1.97
N GLU A 44 0.74 1.43 -2.73
CA GLU A 44 0.83 1.29 -4.18
C GLU A 44 0.03 2.39 -4.87
N ILE A 45 -1.19 2.64 -4.39
CA ILE A 45 -2.17 3.52 -5.02
C ILE A 45 -2.52 4.65 -4.05
N PRO A 46 -2.09 5.88 -4.33
CA PRO A 46 -2.48 7.06 -3.54
C PRO A 46 -3.99 7.26 -3.50
N ALA A 47 -4.52 7.72 -2.37
CA ALA A 47 -5.91 8.15 -2.25
C ALA A 47 -6.27 9.17 -3.34
N GLY A 48 -7.44 9.01 -3.96
CA GLY A 48 -7.91 9.93 -5.00
C GLY A 48 -7.37 9.65 -6.40
N THR A 49 -6.61 8.55 -6.62
CA THR A 49 -6.19 8.10 -7.95
C THR A 49 -7.02 6.91 -8.42
N ASN A 50 -7.05 6.66 -9.74
CA ASN A 50 -7.80 5.55 -10.35
C ASN A 50 -6.93 4.63 -11.23
N HIS A 51 -5.61 4.84 -11.28
CA HIS A 51 -4.68 3.90 -11.91
C HIS A 51 -4.44 2.74 -10.95
N LYS A 52 -4.57 1.50 -11.43
CA LYS A 52 -4.21 0.32 -10.67
C LYS A 52 -2.71 0.13 -10.74
N ILE A 53 -2.01 0.63 -9.75
CA ILE A 53 -0.55 0.50 -9.62
C ILE A 53 -0.28 -0.67 -8.68
N GLU A 54 0.65 -1.55 -9.07
CA GLU A 54 1.05 -2.73 -8.32
C GLU A 54 2.59 -2.80 -8.23
N PHE A 55 3.09 -3.37 -7.16
CA PHE A 55 4.51 -3.67 -7.03
C PHE A 55 4.83 -4.95 -7.80
N ASN A 56 5.74 -4.84 -8.78
CA ASN A 56 6.24 -6.00 -9.50
C ASN A 56 7.46 -6.60 -8.77
N PRO A 57 7.36 -7.80 -8.18
CA PRO A 57 8.46 -8.41 -7.42
C PRO A 57 9.66 -8.82 -8.29
N GLU A 58 9.49 -8.97 -9.61
CA GLU A 58 10.56 -9.32 -10.53
C GLU A 58 11.41 -8.09 -10.88
N THR A 59 10.76 -6.99 -11.30
CA THR A 59 11.44 -5.73 -11.63
C THR A 59 11.80 -4.92 -10.39
N LYS A 60 11.10 -5.15 -9.26
CA LYS A 60 11.15 -4.38 -8.00
C LYS A 60 10.71 -2.93 -8.16
N GLU A 61 9.84 -2.70 -9.12
CA GLU A 61 9.28 -1.39 -9.44
C GLU A 61 7.76 -1.39 -9.26
N PHE A 62 7.19 -0.20 -9.09
CA PHE A 62 5.75 0.00 -9.12
C PHE A 62 5.33 0.31 -10.55
N GLU A 63 4.45 -0.50 -11.08
CA GLU A 63 4.00 -0.41 -12.46
C GLU A 63 2.48 -0.32 -12.50
N THR A 64 1.93 0.35 -13.52
CA THR A 64 0.48 0.30 -13.74
C THR A 64 0.13 -1.08 -14.29
N ASP A 65 -0.79 -1.78 -13.62
CA ASP A 65 -1.33 -3.06 -14.08
C ASP A 65 -1.90 -2.93 -15.51
N GLN A 66 -1.80 -3.99 -16.29
CA GLN A 66 -2.20 -4.01 -17.69
C GLN A 66 -3.41 -4.93 -17.89
N LEU A 67 -4.44 -4.41 -18.54
CA LEU A 67 -5.59 -5.18 -18.99
C LEU A 67 -5.69 -5.05 -20.52
N ASP A 68 -5.64 -6.16 -21.24
CA ASP A 68 -5.66 -6.20 -22.72
C ASP A 68 -4.59 -5.31 -23.36
N GLY A 69 -3.40 -5.22 -22.73
CA GLY A 69 -2.25 -4.44 -23.21
C GLY A 69 -2.41 -2.92 -23.06
N LYS A 70 -3.30 -2.49 -22.19
CA LYS A 70 -3.50 -1.07 -21.82
C LYS A 70 -3.42 -0.92 -20.31
N ASP A 71 -3.03 0.27 -19.88
CA ASP A 71 -3.04 0.62 -18.46
C ASP A 71 -4.43 0.38 -17.87
N ARG A 72 -4.46 -0.38 -16.77
CA ARG A 72 -5.70 -0.66 -16.06
C ARG A 72 -6.11 0.55 -15.23
N ILE A 73 -7.12 1.24 -15.74
CA ILE A 73 -7.72 2.39 -15.09
C ILE A 73 -9.08 1.94 -14.52
N ILE A 74 -9.32 2.24 -13.26
CA ILE A 74 -10.61 1.95 -12.62
C ILE A 74 -11.65 2.92 -13.21
N ASP A 75 -12.57 2.37 -14.00
CA ASP A 75 -13.69 3.12 -14.59
C ASP A 75 -14.85 3.23 -13.60
N PHE A 76 -14.52 3.79 -12.46
CA PHE A 76 -15.41 4.06 -11.34
C PHE A 76 -14.91 5.30 -10.59
N LEU A 77 -15.30 5.47 -9.31
CA LEU A 77 -14.71 6.51 -8.45
C LEU A 77 -13.26 6.17 -8.12
N PRO A 78 -12.38 7.17 -7.93
CA PRO A 78 -11.02 6.95 -7.46
C PRO A 78 -11.00 6.17 -6.13
N TYR A 79 -9.85 5.57 -5.80
CA TYR A 79 -9.67 4.90 -4.52
C TYR A 79 -9.98 5.83 -3.35
N PRO A 80 -10.85 5.41 -2.40
CA PRO A 80 -11.33 6.30 -1.33
C PRO A 80 -10.29 6.57 -0.23
N ALA A 81 -9.21 5.79 -0.19
CA ALA A 81 -8.06 5.95 0.70
C ALA A 81 -6.82 5.38 0.02
N ASN A 82 -5.65 5.47 0.67
CA ASN A 82 -4.42 4.89 0.13
C ASN A 82 -4.51 3.36 0.16
N TYR A 83 -4.26 2.72 -0.97
CA TYR A 83 -4.31 1.27 -1.11
C TYR A 83 -2.92 0.70 -1.32
N GLY A 84 -2.69 -0.52 -0.85
CA GLY A 84 -1.44 -1.23 -1.00
C GLY A 84 -1.46 -2.53 -0.22
N PHE A 85 -0.32 -2.98 0.27
CA PHE A 85 -0.18 -4.30 0.90
C PHE A 85 0.62 -4.25 2.21
N ILE A 86 0.46 -5.31 3.00
CA ILE A 86 1.30 -5.60 4.16
C ILE A 86 2.53 -6.38 3.66
N PRO A 87 3.76 -5.83 3.77
CA PRO A 87 4.94 -6.51 3.27
C PRO A 87 5.22 -7.82 4.03
N SER A 88 5.98 -8.72 3.41
CA SER A 88 6.28 -10.06 3.96
C SER A 88 5.02 -10.83 4.40
N THR A 89 3.95 -10.72 3.62
CA THR A 89 2.75 -11.57 3.72
C THR A 89 2.47 -12.23 2.38
N LEU A 90 1.78 -13.38 2.41
CA LEU A 90 1.30 -14.10 1.24
C LEU A 90 -0.02 -14.78 1.57
N MET A 91 -1.05 -14.45 0.85
CA MET A 91 -2.32 -15.17 0.92
C MET A 91 -2.24 -16.44 0.07
N ASP A 92 -1.68 -17.49 0.65
CA ASP A 92 -1.38 -18.77 0.01
C ASP A 92 -2.64 -19.43 -0.58
N GLU A 93 -2.63 -19.70 -1.89
CA GLU A 93 -3.72 -20.35 -2.64
C GLU A 93 -4.11 -21.70 -2.04
N ALA A 94 -3.13 -22.51 -1.59
CA ALA A 94 -3.38 -23.80 -0.95
C ALA A 94 -4.17 -23.67 0.37
N ARG A 95 -4.24 -22.48 0.94
CA ARG A 95 -4.98 -22.13 2.15
C ARG A 95 -6.21 -21.27 1.87
N GLY A 96 -6.59 -21.14 0.58
CA GLY A 96 -7.77 -20.39 0.11
C GLY A 96 -7.55 -18.88 -0.05
N GLY A 97 -6.31 -18.44 -0.21
CA GLY A 97 -5.95 -17.09 -0.61
C GLY A 97 -5.84 -16.96 -2.13
N ASP A 98 -5.48 -15.78 -2.58
CA ASP A 98 -5.37 -15.38 -4.00
C ASP A 98 -3.94 -15.41 -4.56
N GLY A 99 -2.95 -15.79 -3.75
CA GLY A 99 -1.53 -15.82 -4.14
C GLY A 99 -0.80 -14.48 -3.97
N ASP A 100 -1.48 -13.43 -3.54
CA ASP A 100 -0.92 -12.09 -3.38
C ASP A 100 -0.58 -11.76 -1.92
N ALA A 101 0.11 -10.64 -1.72
CA ALA A 101 0.32 -10.08 -0.40
C ALA A 101 -1.02 -9.59 0.19
N LEU A 102 -1.13 -9.60 1.52
CA LEU A 102 -2.36 -9.17 2.19
C LEU A 102 -2.61 -7.68 1.98
N ASP A 103 -3.74 -7.35 1.38
CA ASP A 103 -4.16 -6.00 1.06
C ASP A 103 -4.44 -5.11 2.25
N VAL A 104 -4.13 -3.82 2.12
CA VAL A 104 -4.44 -2.81 3.13
C VAL A 104 -4.99 -1.53 2.51
N LEU A 105 -5.99 -0.95 3.17
CA LEU A 105 -6.50 0.39 2.90
C LEU A 105 -6.17 1.30 4.09
N VAL A 106 -5.33 2.32 3.85
CA VAL A 106 -4.89 3.26 4.89
C VAL A 106 -5.63 4.58 4.78
N ILE A 107 -6.43 4.90 5.79
CA ILE A 107 -7.23 6.14 5.87
C ILE A 107 -6.33 7.29 6.33
N ALA A 108 -5.79 8.03 5.37
CA ALA A 108 -4.85 9.13 5.54
C ALA A 108 -4.95 10.11 4.35
N PRO A 109 -4.33 11.30 4.42
CA PRO A 109 -4.07 12.08 3.22
C PRO A 109 -3.32 11.24 2.18
N ALA A 110 -3.46 11.59 0.88
CA ALA A 110 -2.78 10.85 -0.19
C ALA A 110 -1.27 10.73 0.08
N GLN A 111 -0.77 9.49 0.02
CA GLN A 111 0.65 9.16 0.20
C GLN A 111 1.23 8.74 -1.15
N PRO A 112 2.48 9.10 -1.47
CA PRO A 112 3.12 8.67 -2.71
C PRO A 112 3.21 7.14 -2.83
N THR A 113 3.14 6.63 -4.06
CA THR A 113 3.46 5.24 -4.39
C THR A 113 4.86 4.88 -3.87
N GLY A 114 5.02 3.69 -3.29
CA GLY A 114 6.26 3.21 -2.68
C GLY A 114 6.47 3.67 -1.24
N THR A 115 5.54 4.44 -0.66
CA THR A 115 5.65 4.83 0.75
C THR A 115 5.52 3.63 1.67
N LEU A 116 6.56 3.34 2.44
CA LEU A 116 6.52 2.40 3.57
C LEU A 116 6.16 3.18 4.83
N MET A 117 5.11 2.78 5.51
CA MET A 117 4.63 3.48 6.70
C MET A 117 4.14 2.54 7.80
N ALA A 118 4.35 2.94 9.04
CA ALA A 118 3.78 2.24 10.20
C ALA A 118 2.29 2.57 10.34
N ILE A 119 1.48 1.53 10.52
CA ILE A 119 0.02 1.64 10.63
C ILE A 119 -0.51 0.95 11.88
N ARG A 120 -1.74 1.32 12.24
CA ARG A 120 -2.57 0.63 13.22
C ARG A 120 -3.81 0.09 12.52
N PRO A 121 -3.95 -1.24 12.40
CA PRO A 121 -5.19 -1.86 11.92
C PRO A 121 -6.36 -1.52 12.84
N ILE A 122 -7.50 -1.20 12.25
CA ILE A 122 -8.74 -0.85 12.99
C ILE A 122 -9.90 -1.77 12.63
N ALA A 123 -9.84 -2.45 11.48
CA ALA A 123 -10.86 -3.36 11.03
C ALA A 123 -10.33 -4.28 9.92
N THR A 124 -11.14 -5.28 9.57
CA THR A 124 -11.00 -6.08 8.36
C THR A 124 -12.31 -6.03 7.58
N LEU A 125 -12.23 -5.78 6.28
CA LEU A 125 -13.31 -5.97 5.32
C LEU A 125 -13.06 -7.28 4.57
N ASN A 126 -13.91 -8.26 4.76
CA ASN A 126 -13.85 -9.55 4.09
C ASN A 126 -14.82 -9.58 2.91
N LEU A 127 -14.29 -9.90 1.75
CA LEU A 127 -15.00 -9.98 0.49
C LEU A 127 -14.85 -11.40 -0.11
N ILE A 128 -15.68 -11.71 -1.08
CA ILE A 128 -15.47 -12.80 -2.03
C ILE A 128 -15.42 -12.15 -3.41
N ASP A 129 -14.28 -12.29 -4.06
CA ASP A 129 -14.01 -11.78 -5.40
C ASP A 129 -13.66 -12.96 -6.30
N ASP A 130 -14.36 -13.12 -7.42
CA ASP A 130 -14.19 -14.24 -8.36
C ASP A 130 -14.24 -15.65 -7.71
N GLY A 131 -14.84 -15.75 -6.52
CA GLY A 131 -14.97 -16.99 -5.75
C GLY A 131 -13.91 -17.21 -4.69
N GLU A 132 -12.90 -16.36 -4.62
CA GLU A 132 -11.79 -16.38 -3.67
C GLU A 132 -12.02 -15.43 -2.50
N ILE A 133 -11.35 -15.72 -1.38
CA ILE A 133 -11.38 -14.83 -0.22
C ILE A 133 -10.47 -13.65 -0.50
N ASP A 134 -11.07 -12.47 -0.53
CA ASP A 134 -10.40 -11.20 -0.71
C ASP A 134 -10.54 -10.37 0.58
N THR A 135 -9.48 -10.32 1.37
CA THR A 135 -9.45 -9.66 2.68
C THR A 135 -8.71 -8.34 2.61
N LYS A 136 -9.36 -7.26 3.02
CA LYS A 136 -8.77 -5.92 3.09
C LYS A 136 -8.57 -5.51 4.55
N ILE A 137 -7.34 -5.27 4.97
CA ILE A 137 -7.05 -4.64 6.26
C ILE A 137 -7.39 -3.16 6.15
N ILE A 138 -8.17 -2.64 7.08
CA ILE A 138 -8.45 -1.22 7.18
C ILE A 138 -7.61 -0.65 8.32
N ALA A 139 -6.87 0.41 8.06
CA ALA A 139 -5.89 0.95 9.01
C ALA A 139 -5.83 2.47 8.99
N ILE A 140 -5.23 3.02 10.03
CA ILE A 140 -4.83 4.42 10.13
C ILE A 140 -3.31 4.51 10.37
N PRO A 141 -2.65 5.63 10.01
CA PRO A 141 -1.24 5.83 10.31
C PRO A 141 -0.94 5.78 11.81
N MET A 142 0.23 5.26 12.19
CA MET A 142 0.77 5.45 13.55
C MET A 142 1.17 6.92 13.78
N ASP A 143 1.66 7.61 12.74
CA ASP A 143 1.92 9.04 12.79
C ASP A 143 0.60 9.83 12.92
N THR A 144 0.40 10.42 14.09
CA THR A 144 -0.83 11.17 14.41
C THR A 144 -1.02 12.42 13.54
N SER A 145 0.05 12.96 12.94
CA SER A 145 -0.05 14.10 12.02
C SER A 145 -0.72 13.75 10.69
N LEU A 146 -0.74 12.46 10.34
CA LEU A 146 -1.39 11.93 9.14
C LEU A 146 -2.79 11.35 9.41
N GLN A 147 -3.23 11.32 10.66
CA GLN A 147 -4.55 10.80 11.02
C GLN A 147 -5.65 11.82 10.71
N ILE A 148 -6.50 11.50 9.72
CA ILE A 148 -7.68 12.31 9.36
C ILE A 148 -8.95 11.88 10.08
N ILE A 149 -8.93 10.70 10.71
CA ILE A 149 -9.96 10.19 11.61
C ILE A 149 -9.32 9.78 12.94
N GLN A 150 -10.09 9.90 14.03
CA GLN A 150 -9.62 9.53 15.36
C GLN A 150 -10.48 8.40 15.89
N VAL A 151 -9.92 7.21 15.88
CA VAL A 151 -10.56 5.97 16.32
C VAL A 151 -9.57 5.12 17.10
N ASP A 152 -10.04 4.41 18.12
CA ASP A 152 -9.21 3.47 18.87
C ASP A 152 -9.28 2.04 18.30
N GLY A 153 -10.33 1.71 17.58
CA GLY A 153 -10.55 0.41 16.94
C GLY A 153 -11.84 0.37 16.15
N PHE A 154 -12.34 -0.83 15.89
CA PHE A 154 -13.51 -1.08 15.06
C PHE A 154 -14.79 -0.45 15.60
N GLU A 155 -15.02 -0.54 16.91
CA GLU A 155 -16.24 0.02 17.54
C GLU A 155 -16.32 1.54 17.31
N ASP A 156 -15.23 2.25 17.53
CA ASP A 156 -15.15 3.69 17.26
C ASP A 156 -15.37 4.00 15.78
N PHE A 157 -14.78 3.20 14.88
CA PHE A 157 -14.96 3.36 13.44
C PHE A 157 -16.43 3.15 13.04
N LEU A 158 -17.05 2.10 13.57
CA LEU A 158 -18.46 1.79 13.34
C LEU A 158 -19.40 2.90 13.85
N ILE A 159 -19.15 3.44 15.04
CA ILE A 159 -20.04 4.42 15.68
C ILE A 159 -19.81 5.83 15.13
N LYS A 160 -18.54 6.28 15.09
CA LYS A 160 -18.20 7.67 14.75
C LYS A 160 -18.11 7.92 13.24
N TYR A 161 -17.72 6.89 12.46
CA TYR A 161 -17.44 7.00 11.04
C TYR A 161 -18.19 5.98 10.17
N ASN A 162 -19.38 5.57 10.61
CA ASN A 162 -20.23 4.60 9.88
C ASN A 162 -20.45 4.96 8.40
N ALA A 163 -20.60 6.24 8.08
CA ALA A 163 -20.74 6.68 6.69
C ALA A 163 -19.46 6.41 5.88
N GLY A 164 -18.28 6.66 6.44
CA GLY A 164 -17.00 6.35 5.82
C GLY A 164 -16.82 4.84 5.60
N MET A 165 -17.16 4.04 6.60
CA MET A 165 -17.16 2.58 6.50
C MET A 165 -18.02 2.09 5.32
N ARG A 166 -19.25 2.62 5.19
CA ARG A 166 -20.14 2.27 4.07
C ARG A 166 -19.64 2.76 2.71
N ILE A 167 -18.95 3.90 2.64
CA ILE A 167 -18.32 4.38 1.41
C ILE A 167 -17.27 3.39 0.94
N ILE A 168 -16.40 2.94 1.84
CA ILE A 168 -15.37 1.94 1.56
C ILE A 168 -16.00 0.62 1.07
N GLU A 169 -16.97 0.09 1.80
CA GLU A 169 -17.69 -1.12 1.45
C GLU A 169 -18.34 -1.00 0.06
N THR A 170 -19.10 0.07 -0.16
CA THR A 170 -19.80 0.30 -1.43
C THR A 170 -18.81 0.43 -2.58
N TRP A 171 -17.65 1.05 -2.36
CA TRP A 171 -16.61 1.18 -3.37
C TRP A 171 -16.10 -0.20 -3.80
N PHE A 172 -15.68 -1.05 -2.86
CA PHE A 172 -15.16 -2.39 -3.16
C PHE A 172 -16.21 -3.31 -3.78
N LEU A 173 -17.48 -3.16 -3.43
CA LEU A 173 -18.56 -3.98 -4.00
C LEU A 173 -18.92 -3.59 -5.44
N ASN A 174 -18.47 -2.43 -5.95
CA ASN A 174 -18.95 -1.92 -7.24
C ASN A 174 -17.85 -1.53 -8.23
N TYR A 175 -16.59 -1.38 -7.82
CA TYR A 175 -15.53 -0.85 -8.69
C TYR A 175 -15.20 -1.77 -9.90
N LYS A 176 -15.46 -3.08 -9.80
CA LYS A 176 -15.33 -4.05 -10.90
C LYS A 176 -16.64 -4.22 -11.70
N GLY A 177 -17.73 -3.61 -11.25
CA GLY A 177 -19.07 -3.80 -11.80
C GLY A 177 -20.02 -4.50 -10.82
N LEU A 178 -21.32 -4.41 -11.09
CA LEU A 178 -22.36 -4.94 -10.21
C LEU A 178 -22.28 -6.46 -10.09
N GLY A 179 -22.22 -6.95 -8.84
CA GLY A 179 -22.34 -8.38 -8.52
C GLY A 179 -21.07 -9.21 -8.73
N GLN A 180 -19.96 -8.59 -9.12
CA GLN A 180 -18.66 -9.27 -9.24
C GLN A 180 -18.10 -9.61 -7.86
N THR A 181 -18.15 -8.67 -6.93
CA THR A 181 -17.67 -8.82 -5.56
C THR A 181 -18.83 -8.97 -4.59
N LYS A 182 -18.71 -9.83 -3.58
CA LYS A 182 -19.72 -10.05 -2.54
C LYS A 182 -19.17 -9.73 -1.16
N LEU A 183 -19.99 -9.07 -0.34
CA LEU A 183 -19.66 -8.83 1.06
C LEU A 183 -19.75 -10.15 1.85
N LYS A 184 -18.67 -10.49 2.57
CA LYS A 184 -18.68 -11.54 3.59
C LYS A 184 -18.88 -10.96 4.98
N GLY A 185 -18.35 -9.74 5.24
CA GLY A 185 -18.59 -9.00 6.47
C GLY A 185 -17.37 -8.20 6.94
N TRP A 186 -17.60 -7.48 8.03
CA TRP A 186 -16.56 -6.73 8.73
C TRP A 186 -16.14 -7.46 10.00
N GLU A 187 -14.88 -7.33 10.35
CA GLU A 187 -14.32 -7.85 11.60
C GLU A 187 -13.47 -6.77 12.27
N ASN A 188 -13.19 -6.95 13.55
CA ASN A 188 -12.49 -5.95 14.36
C ASN A 188 -10.94 -6.00 14.18
N GLU A 189 -10.25 -5.10 14.88
CA GLU A 189 -8.78 -4.98 14.85
C GLU A 189 -8.06 -6.24 15.35
N GLN A 190 -8.67 -7.06 16.20
CA GLN A 190 -8.08 -8.29 16.68
C GLN A 190 -8.02 -9.34 15.56
N GLN A 191 -9.09 -9.46 14.76
CA GLN A 191 -9.12 -10.32 13.59
C GLN A 191 -8.18 -9.80 12.50
N ALA A 192 -8.06 -8.47 12.32
CA ALA A 192 -7.06 -7.88 11.43
C ALA A 192 -5.64 -8.29 11.80
N LEU A 193 -5.25 -8.16 13.06
CA LEU A 193 -3.94 -8.59 13.55
C LEU A 193 -3.73 -10.12 13.43
N ALA A 194 -4.76 -10.91 13.70
CA ALA A 194 -4.71 -12.36 13.52
C ALA A 194 -4.52 -12.73 12.05
N GLY A 195 -5.19 -12.03 11.12
CA GLY A 195 -5.04 -12.19 9.67
C GLY A 195 -3.62 -11.88 9.21
N ILE A 196 -3.04 -10.76 9.65
CA ILE A 196 -1.66 -10.39 9.32
C ILE A 196 -0.68 -11.48 9.78
N LYS A 197 -0.80 -11.95 11.03
CA LYS A 197 0.04 -13.03 11.56
C LYS A 197 -0.15 -14.36 10.82
N LYS A 198 -1.38 -14.68 10.42
CA LYS A 198 -1.71 -15.90 9.66
C LYS A 198 -0.99 -15.94 8.31
N TRP A 199 -0.91 -14.80 7.63
CA TRP A 199 -0.39 -14.69 6.28
C TRP A 199 1.06 -14.21 6.22
N GLN A 200 1.67 -13.88 7.36
CA GLN A 200 3.09 -13.52 7.43
C GLN A 200 3.95 -14.69 6.96
N ILE A 201 4.79 -14.43 5.97
CA ILE A 201 5.86 -15.36 5.57
C ILE A 201 7.03 -15.20 6.54
N GLY A 202 7.62 -16.33 6.95
CA GLY A 202 8.76 -16.33 7.87
C GLY A 202 9.90 -15.47 7.30
N GLU A 203 10.59 -14.74 8.18
CA GLU A 203 11.92 -14.26 7.85
C GLU A 203 12.76 -15.49 7.50
N GLU A 204 13.24 -15.59 6.25
CA GLU A 204 14.35 -16.48 5.95
C GLU A 204 15.49 -16.04 6.85
N VAL A 205 15.74 -16.79 7.92
CA VAL A 205 16.94 -16.62 8.73
C VAL A 205 18.09 -16.98 7.81
N GLU A 206 18.73 -15.97 7.21
CA GLU A 206 20.03 -16.16 6.57
C GLU A 206 20.96 -16.77 7.64
N GLN A 207 21.27 -18.07 7.46
CA GLN A 207 22.26 -18.80 8.25
C GLN A 207 23.67 -18.47 7.76
#